data_1d07234a13e8dbba7efb695f83152191
#
_entry.id   1d07234a13e8dbba7efb695f83152191
#
_cell.length_a   1.000
_cell.length_b   1.000
_cell.length_c   1.000
_cell.angle_alpha   90.00
_cell.angle_beta   90.00
_cell.angle_gamma   90.00
#
_symmetry.space_group_name_H-M   'P 1'
#
loop_
_entity.id
_entity.type
_entity.pdbx_description
1 polymer ?
#
loop_
_entity_poly.entity_id
_entity_poly.type
_entity_poly.pdbx_seq_one_letter_code
_entity_poly.pdbx_strand_id
1 'polypeptide(L)'
;MIFVHDKGRMANNMLQYGHFYAWGREHCRKTMSMRFAYKYQYFHICHTRYHNFLSYVFAKYAAKWGLIPTLHFDDKDADYSDYEQQMLKRRLLVVTGWEARWYDLFLKYKKEIVQLFAFDKAVEQHTSSLLHDGLRLGVHIRRGDYASFHGGRFLYSDEQYVSVIRSFVQLHPDKEIMVYVCGNDPNLNRDYYRQQLDGCEVVFPDGNPGEDMCLLSHCHYLIGAPSTFTLVASMYRNLPLYWIEDPALPMTEERFKTFDYLFQHIY
;
A
#
# COMPACT_ATOMS: atom_id res chain seq x y z
N MET A 1 -21.69 12.74 -6.36
CA MET A 1 -20.94 11.87 -5.45
C MET A 1 -20.65 10.56 -6.15
N ILE A 2 -19.39 10.18 -6.19
CA ILE A 2 -18.92 8.92 -6.75
C ILE A 2 -18.56 8.02 -5.56
N PHE A 3 -19.22 6.88 -5.44
CA PHE A 3 -18.94 5.87 -4.43
C PHE A 3 -17.97 4.85 -5.02
N VAL A 4 -16.78 4.75 -4.45
CA VAL A 4 -15.74 3.84 -4.93
C VAL A 4 -15.84 2.52 -4.15
N HIS A 5 -16.22 1.46 -4.85
CA HIS A 5 -16.27 0.12 -4.30
C HIS A 5 -14.95 -0.58 -4.55
N ASP A 6 -14.01 -0.31 -3.67
CA ASP A 6 -12.64 -0.81 -3.73
C ASP A 6 -12.60 -2.34 -3.60
N LYS A 7 -11.70 -3.00 -4.34
CA LYS A 7 -11.47 -4.45 -4.31
C LYS A 7 -10.10 -4.78 -3.71
N GLY A 8 -9.97 -5.97 -3.17
CA GLY A 8 -8.71 -6.48 -2.64
C GLY A 8 -8.46 -6.11 -1.17
N ARG A 9 -7.18 -6.05 -0.78
CA ARG A 9 -6.71 -5.73 0.58
C ARG A 9 -6.46 -4.23 0.75
N MET A 10 -6.10 -3.80 1.96
CA MET A 10 -5.96 -2.40 2.39
C MET A 10 -5.19 -1.52 1.39
N ALA A 11 -3.96 -1.89 1.05
CA ALA A 11 -3.12 -1.10 0.14
C ALA A 11 -3.72 -1.00 -1.27
N ASN A 12 -4.33 -2.09 -1.79
CA ASN A 12 -5.05 -2.05 -3.06
C ASN A 12 -6.20 -1.05 -3.02
N ASN A 13 -6.95 -1.03 -1.90
CA ASN A 13 -8.06 -0.09 -1.73
C ASN A 13 -7.56 1.37 -1.68
N MET A 14 -6.39 1.61 -1.05
CA MET A 14 -5.78 2.95 -1.01
C MET A 14 -5.41 3.43 -2.41
N LEU A 15 -4.78 2.58 -3.23
CA LEU A 15 -4.40 2.94 -4.60
C LEU A 15 -5.62 3.15 -5.49
N GLN A 16 -6.59 2.21 -5.47
CA GLN A 16 -7.82 2.34 -6.25
C GLN A 16 -8.56 3.62 -5.90
N TYR A 17 -8.79 3.85 -4.61
CA TYR A 17 -9.45 5.07 -4.17
C TYR A 17 -8.66 6.32 -4.52
N GLY A 18 -7.33 6.28 -4.41
CA GLY A 18 -6.44 7.39 -4.77
C GLY A 18 -6.61 7.85 -6.23
N HIS A 19 -6.75 6.91 -7.18
CA HIS A 19 -7.04 7.25 -8.58
C HIS A 19 -8.39 7.95 -8.73
N PHE A 20 -9.45 7.43 -8.15
CA PHE A 20 -10.78 8.05 -8.21
C PHE A 20 -10.84 9.37 -7.44
N TYR A 21 -10.12 9.49 -6.33
CA TYR A 21 -9.98 10.74 -5.59
C TYR A 21 -9.32 11.81 -6.45
N ALA A 22 -8.18 11.50 -7.06
CA ALA A 22 -7.44 12.41 -7.93
C ALA A 22 -8.28 12.86 -9.12
N TRP A 23 -8.95 11.92 -9.80
CA TRP A 23 -9.89 12.24 -10.87
C TRP A 23 -11.03 13.15 -10.37
N GLY A 24 -11.58 12.84 -9.21
CA GLY A 24 -12.64 13.64 -8.60
C GLY A 24 -12.19 15.07 -8.27
N ARG A 25 -10.96 15.23 -7.76
CA ARG A 25 -10.36 16.55 -7.49
C ARG A 25 -10.20 17.37 -8.76
N GLU A 26 -9.67 16.77 -9.83
CA GLU A 26 -9.50 17.43 -11.12
C GLU A 26 -10.81 17.92 -11.73
N HIS A 27 -11.88 17.13 -11.58
CA HIS A 27 -13.19 17.43 -12.18
C HIS A 27 -14.23 17.99 -11.18
N CYS A 28 -13.80 18.48 -10.03
CA CYS A 28 -14.70 19.06 -9.00
C CYS A 28 -15.82 18.08 -8.58
N ARG A 29 -15.54 16.77 -8.57
CA ARG A 29 -16.49 15.71 -8.16
C ARG A 29 -16.12 15.16 -6.79
N LYS A 30 -17.11 15.06 -5.91
CA LYS A 30 -16.90 14.42 -4.59
C LYS A 30 -16.85 12.91 -4.76
N THR A 31 -15.87 12.29 -4.09
CA THR A 31 -15.69 10.84 -4.04
C THR A 31 -15.78 10.34 -2.59
N MET A 32 -16.09 9.06 -2.43
CA MET A 32 -16.12 8.38 -1.15
C MET A 32 -15.71 6.91 -1.34
N SER A 33 -14.71 6.44 -0.59
CA SER A 33 -14.40 5.02 -0.54
C SER A 33 -15.44 4.28 0.30
N MET A 34 -16.06 3.28 -0.28
CA MET A 34 -17.02 2.44 0.44
C MET A 34 -16.32 1.56 1.48
N ARG A 35 -15.05 1.18 1.23
CA ARG A 35 -14.30 0.31 2.12
C ARG A 35 -13.86 1.04 3.39
N PHE A 36 -13.28 2.23 3.26
CA PHE A 36 -12.83 3.04 4.40
C PHE A 36 -13.98 3.65 5.21
N ALA A 37 -15.21 3.48 4.77
CA ALA A 37 -16.39 3.86 5.53
C ALA A 37 -16.71 2.91 6.72
N TYR A 38 -16.16 1.68 6.74
CA TYR A 38 -16.46 0.69 7.79
C TYR A 38 -15.27 -0.23 8.15
N LYS A 39 -14.17 -0.15 7.41
CA LYS A 39 -13.00 -1.02 7.60
C LYS A 39 -11.71 -0.20 7.62
N TYR A 40 -10.66 -0.78 8.20
CA TYR A 40 -9.34 -0.15 8.25
C TYR A 40 -9.32 1.19 8.98
N GLN A 41 -9.89 1.23 10.20
CA GLN A 41 -10.01 2.42 11.05
C GLN A 41 -8.64 2.85 11.60
N TYR A 42 -7.67 3.05 10.72
CA TYR A 42 -6.29 3.46 11.04
C TYR A 42 -5.95 4.82 10.47
N PHE A 43 -6.86 5.40 9.68
CA PHE A 43 -6.55 6.54 8.84
C PHE A 43 -7.54 7.68 9.01
N HIS A 44 -7.06 8.90 8.84
CA HIS A 44 -7.88 10.12 8.89
C HIS A 44 -9.13 10.06 7.99
N ILE A 45 -9.03 9.44 6.82
CA ILE A 45 -10.16 9.30 5.89
C ILE A 45 -11.39 8.67 6.54
N CYS A 46 -11.21 7.72 7.47
CA CYS A 46 -12.28 7.00 8.14
C CYS A 46 -13.14 7.90 9.06
N HIS A 47 -12.61 9.08 9.44
CA HIS A 47 -13.27 10.04 10.32
C HIS A 47 -13.84 11.25 9.56
N THR A 48 -13.78 11.24 8.23
CA THR A 48 -14.33 12.34 7.43
C THR A 48 -15.85 12.19 7.28
N ARG A 49 -16.54 13.32 7.01
CA ARG A 49 -18.01 13.41 7.01
C ARG A 49 -18.71 12.32 6.18
N TYR A 50 -18.15 11.95 5.03
CA TYR A 50 -18.83 11.04 4.09
C TYR A 50 -18.41 9.58 4.27
N HIS A 51 -17.27 9.30 4.91
CA HIS A 51 -16.79 7.95 5.16
C HIS A 51 -17.38 7.40 6.46
N ASN A 52 -18.65 7.03 6.42
CA ASN A 52 -19.36 6.45 7.54
C ASN A 52 -20.24 5.28 7.09
N PHE A 53 -20.62 4.44 8.05
CA PHE A 53 -21.38 3.22 7.78
C PHE A 53 -22.73 3.46 7.08
N LEU A 54 -23.44 4.54 7.40
CA LEU A 54 -24.72 4.86 6.76
C LEU A 54 -24.53 5.18 5.28
N SER A 55 -23.51 5.96 4.93
CA SER A 55 -23.18 6.26 3.54
C SER A 55 -22.80 4.99 2.76
N TYR A 56 -22.08 4.06 3.40
CA TYR A 56 -21.77 2.76 2.81
C TYR A 56 -23.02 1.93 2.54
N VAL A 57 -23.90 1.80 3.54
CA VAL A 57 -25.15 1.03 3.41
C VAL A 57 -26.02 1.62 2.31
N PHE A 58 -26.19 2.94 2.29
CA PHE A 58 -26.92 3.63 1.22
C PHE A 58 -26.33 3.29 -0.17
N ALA A 59 -25.03 3.50 -0.38
CA ALA A 59 -24.41 3.25 -1.68
C ALA A 59 -24.55 1.79 -2.12
N LYS A 60 -24.34 0.84 -1.18
CA LYS A 60 -24.43 -0.60 -1.42
C LYS A 60 -25.83 -1.02 -1.88
N TYR A 61 -26.85 -0.61 -1.15
CA TYR A 61 -28.23 -1.04 -1.46
C TYR A 61 -28.83 -0.27 -2.63
N ALA A 62 -28.52 1.03 -2.78
CA ALA A 62 -28.95 1.80 -3.94
C ALA A 62 -28.36 1.23 -5.25
N ALA A 63 -27.10 0.79 -5.25
CA ALA A 63 -26.52 0.07 -6.39
C ALA A 63 -27.18 -1.30 -6.61
N LYS A 64 -27.34 -2.09 -5.53
CA LYS A 64 -27.94 -3.42 -5.60
C LYS A 64 -29.38 -3.40 -6.17
N TRP A 65 -30.15 -2.37 -5.87
CA TRP A 65 -31.53 -2.21 -6.36
C TRP A 65 -31.62 -1.45 -7.69
N GLY A 66 -30.50 -1.12 -8.30
CA GLY A 66 -30.47 -0.40 -9.59
C GLY A 66 -30.89 1.07 -9.51
N LEU A 67 -30.99 1.65 -8.28
CA LEU A 67 -31.35 3.06 -8.10
C LEU A 67 -30.22 4.00 -8.51
N ILE A 68 -28.97 3.54 -8.42
CA ILE A 68 -27.78 4.24 -8.94
C ILE A 68 -26.97 3.30 -9.82
N PRO A 69 -26.39 3.77 -10.94
CA PRO A 69 -25.62 2.92 -11.83
C PRO A 69 -24.28 2.55 -11.20
N THR A 70 -23.78 1.38 -11.62
CA THR A 70 -22.42 0.92 -11.30
C THR A 70 -21.59 0.84 -12.60
N LEU A 71 -20.41 1.44 -12.59
CA LEU A 71 -19.43 1.36 -13.68
C LEU A 71 -18.30 0.42 -13.27
N HIS A 72 -17.93 -0.50 -14.17
CA HIS A 72 -16.96 -1.57 -13.93
C HIS A 72 -15.66 -1.33 -14.69
N PHE A 73 -14.61 -0.93 -14.01
CA PHE A 73 -13.26 -0.74 -14.53
C PHE A 73 -12.44 -2.02 -14.34
N ASP A 74 -12.88 -3.12 -14.97
CA ASP A 74 -12.30 -4.45 -14.77
C ASP A 74 -11.51 -4.94 -16.01
N ASP A 75 -11.56 -4.25 -17.14
CA ASP A 75 -10.88 -4.60 -18.37
C ASP A 75 -9.73 -3.63 -18.64
N LYS A 76 -8.51 -4.17 -18.75
CA LYS A 76 -7.29 -3.39 -18.94
C LYS A 76 -7.24 -2.70 -20.31
N ASP A 77 -7.84 -3.31 -21.33
CA ASP A 77 -7.77 -2.87 -22.73
C ASP A 77 -9.01 -2.05 -23.14
N ALA A 78 -9.96 -1.84 -22.23
CA ALA A 78 -11.17 -1.08 -22.51
C ALA A 78 -10.92 0.43 -22.61
N ASP A 79 -11.60 1.08 -23.55
CA ASP A 79 -11.73 2.53 -23.54
C ASP A 79 -12.81 2.98 -22.55
N TYR A 80 -12.40 3.67 -21.50
CA TYR A 80 -13.27 4.17 -20.44
C TYR A 80 -13.79 5.60 -20.64
N SER A 81 -13.62 6.19 -21.83
CA SER A 81 -14.06 7.58 -22.10
C SER A 81 -15.57 7.79 -21.87
N ASP A 82 -16.41 6.82 -22.22
CA ASP A 82 -17.83 6.87 -21.92
C ASP A 82 -18.13 6.80 -20.40
N TYR A 83 -17.34 6.06 -19.64
CA TYR A 83 -17.48 6.01 -18.20
C TYR A 83 -17.09 7.33 -17.55
N GLU A 84 -16.02 7.97 -18.01
CA GLU A 84 -15.65 9.31 -17.53
C GLU A 84 -16.73 10.35 -17.84
N GLN A 85 -17.34 10.29 -19.02
CA GLN A 85 -18.51 11.11 -19.35
C GLN A 85 -19.68 10.89 -18.39
N GLN A 86 -19.96 9.64 -18.02
CA GLN A 86 -20.99 9.32 -17.04
C GLN A 86 -20.62 9.83 -15.64
N MET A 87 -19.35 9.69 -15.24
CA MET A 87 -18.84 10.21 -13.98
C MET A 87 -18.98 11.74 -13.89
N LEU A 88 -18.83 12.45 -15.00
CA LEU A 88 -19.06 13.90 -15.06
C LEU A 88 -20.53 14.27 -14.93
N LYS A 89 -21.42 13.59 -15.66
CA LYS A 89 -22.83 13.96 -15.81
C LYS A 89 -23.72 13.50 -14.66
N ARG A 90 -23.50 12.29 -14.12
CA ARG A 90 -24.41 11.69 -13.14
C ARG A 90 -24.19 12.25 -11.74
N ARG A 91 -25.29 12.57 -11.05
CA ARG A 91 -25.25 13.10 -9.68
C ARG A 91 -24.70 12.07 -8.69
N LEU A 92 -25.15 10.81 -8.79
CA LEU A 92 -24.75 9.68 -7.96
C LEU A 92 -24.42 8.50 -8.85
N LEU A 93 -23.34 7.78 -8.54
CA LEU A 93 -22.97 6.51 -9.15
C LEU A 93 -21.99 5.73 -8.26
N VAL A 94 -21.90 4.42 -8.50
CA VAL A 94 -20.85 3.55 -7.96
C VAL A 94 -19.83 3.26 -9.05
N VAL A 95 -18.56 3.23 -8.68
CA VAL A 95 -17.46 2.74 -9.53
C VAL A 95 -16.78 1.57 -8.85
N THR A 96 -16.32 0.59 -9.60
CA THR A 96 -15.59 -0.57 -9.09
C THR A 96 -14.60 -1.04 -10.15
N GLY A 97 -13.58 -1.78 -9.74
CA GLY A 97 -12.58 -2.36 -10.65
C GLY A 97 -11.18 -1.84 -10.38
N TRP A 98 -10.21 -2.57 -10.94
CA TRP A 98 -8.79 -2.29 -10.74
C TRP A 98 -8.17 -1.43 -11.84
N GLU A 99 -8.77 -1.34 -13.03
CA GLU A 99 -8.15 -0.81 -14.23
C GLU A 99 -8.36 0.69 -14.46
N ALA A 100 -9.03 1.40 -13.54
CA ALA A 100 -9.03 2.86 -13.54
C ALA A 100 -7.64 3.40 -13.17
N ARG A 101 -6.91 3.96 -14.14
CA ARG A 101 -5.52 4.40 -13.99
C ARG A 101 -5.31 5.81 -14.51
N TRP A 102 -5.24 6.78 -13.61
CA TRP A 102 -4.88 8.17 -13.90
C TRP A 102 -3.60 8.50 -13.15
N TYR A 103 -2.46 7.95 -13.61
CA TYR A 103 -1.16 8.07 -12.94
C TYR A 103 -0.75 9.53 -12.73
N ASP A 104 -0.85 10.37 -13.77
CA ASP A 104 -0.48 11.78 -13.71
C ASP A 104 -1.33 12.55 -12.69
N LEU A 105 -2.66 12.29 -12.68
CA LEU A 105 -3.56 12.91 -11.71
C LEU A 105 -3.26 12.42 -10.28
N PHE A 106 -3.00 11.11 -10.12
CA PHE A 106 -2.64 10.58 -8.81
C PHE A 106 -1.37 11.27 -8.26
N LEU A 107 -0.32 11.38 -9.09
CA LEU A 107 0.92 12.05 -8.70
C LEU A 107 0.72 13.55 -8.45
N LYS A 108 -0.09 14.23 -9.26
CA LYS A 108 -0.50 15.63 -9.04
C LYS A 108 -1.14 15.84 -7.67
N TYR A 109 -2.02 14.95 -7.25
CA TYR A 109 -2.75 15.02 -5.98
C TYR A 109 -2.16 14.13 -4.86
N LYS A 110 -0.96 13.57 -5.05
CA LYS A 110 -0.33 12.63 -4.10
C LYS A 110 -0.27 13.18 -2.68
N LYS A 111 0.06 14.45 -2.50
CA LYS A 111 0.12 15.07 -1.16
C LYS A 111 -1.24 15.04 -0.44
N GLU A 112 -2.32 15.33 -1.16
CA GLU A 112 -3.67 15.27 -0.60
C GLU A 112 -4.08 13.82 -0.29
N ILE A 113 -3.72 12.87 -1.17
CA ILE A 113 -3.97 11.43 -0.95
C ILE A 113 -3.24 10.94 0.31
N VAL A 114 -1.97 11.29 0.48
CA VAL A 114 -1.20 10.97 1.70
C VAL A 114 -1.86 11.58 2.94
N GLN A 115 -2.36 12.82 2.88
CA GLN A 115 -3.07 13.45 3.99
C GLN A 115 -4.38 12.75 4.33
N LEU A 116 -5.14 12.28 3.33
CA LEU A 116 -6.36 11.48 3.56
C LEU A 116 -6.05 10.17 4.29
N PHE A 117 -4.94 9.56 3.93
CA PHE A 117 -4.46 8.32 4.55
C PHE A 117 -3.43 8.56 5.65
N ALA A 118 -3.35 9.78 6.22
CA ALA A 118 -2.56 10.02 7.42
C ALA A 118 -3.04 9.08 8.54
N PHE A 119 -2.09 8.48 9.25
CA PHE A 119 -2.41 7.55 10.33
C PHE A 119 -3.04 8.26 11.52
N ASP A 120 -3.89 7.58 12.25
CA ASP A 120 -4.46 8.07 13.48
C ASP A 120 -3.37 8.25 14.54
N LYS A 121 -3.57 9.21 15.45
CA LYS A 121 -2.59 9.52 16.51
C LYS A 121 -2.17 8.30 17.34
N ALA A 122 -3.08 7.38 17.62
CA ALA A 122 -2.77 6.18 18.39
C ALA A 122 -1.79 5.26 17.63
N VAL A 123 -1.99 5.10 16.32
CA VAL A 123 -1.11 4.33 15.44
C VAL A 123 0.28 4.99 15.37
N GLU A 124 0.33 6.32 15.16
CA GLU A 124 1.58 7.08 15.12
C GLU A 124 2.35 7.00 16.44
N GLN A 125 1.67 7.14 17.57
CA GLN A 125 2.30 7.07 18.90
C GLN A 125 2.85 5.67 19.18
N HIS A 126 2.09 4.63 18.89
CA HIS A 126 2.55 3.25 19.05
C HIS A 126 3.77 2.98 18.16
N THR A 127 3.70 3.32 16.88
CA THR A 127 4.81 3.14 15.94
C THR A 127 6.05 3.91 16.38
N SER A 128 5.90 5.17 16.81
CA SER A 128 7.01 6.00 17.26
C SER A 128 7.75 5.40 18.44
N SER A 129 7.05 4.68 19.33
CA SER A 129 7.68 4.02 20.48
C SER A 129 8.54 2.80 20.12
N LEU A 130 8.37 2.27 18.90
CA LEU A 130 9.13 1.14 18.37
C LEU A 130 10.34 1.56 17.53
N LEU A 131 10.43 2.84 17.17
CA LEU A 131 11.51 3.34 16.32
C LEU A 131 12.76 3.62 17.16
N HIS A 132 13.86 3.01 16.75
CA HIS A 132 15.19 3.25 17.34
C HIS A 132 16.02 4.16 16.42
N ASP A 133 17.09 4.73 16.97
CA ASP A 133 18.08 5.47 16.19
C ASP A 133 18.84 4.53 15.23
N GLY A 134 19.60 5.09 14.30
CA GLY A 134 20.31 4.34 13.28
C GLY A 134 19.64 4.32 11.91
N LEU A 135 20.21 3.53 11.00
CA LEU A 135 19.67 3.33 9.65
C LEU A 135 18.56 2.28 9.68
N ARG A 136 17.32 2.72 9.54
CA ARG A 136 16.14 1.84 9.62
C ARG A 136 15.81 1.22 8.26
N LEU A 137 15.91 -0.10 8.19
CA LEU A 137 15.46 -0.92 7.07
C LEU A 137 14.12 -1.57 7.40
N GLY A 138 13.08 -1.26 6.64
CA GLY A 138 11.81 -1.95 6.69
C GLY A 138 11.76 -3.13 5.72
N VAL A 139 11.49 -4.32 6.22
CA VAL A 139 11.37 -5.53 5.41
C VAL A 139 9.95 -6.06 5.52
N HIS A 140 9.27 -6.20 4.37
CA HIS A 140 7.94 -6.79 4.36
C HIS A 140 7.95 -8.18 3.73
N ILE A 141 7.72 -9.20 4.56
CA ILE A 141 7.66 -10.60 4.14
C ILE A 141 6.23 -10.93 3.72
N ARG A 142 6.06 -11.20 2.43
CA ARG A 142 4.77 -11.56 1.86
C ARG A 142 4.74 -13.02 1.47
N ARG A 143 3.91 -13.80 2.18
CA ARG A 143 3.67 -15.22 1.93
C ARG A 143 2.17 -15.47 1.77
N GLY A 144 1.66 -16.58 2.14
CA GLY A 144 0.24 -16.91 2.07
C GLY A 144 -0.25 -16.94 0.62
N ASP A 145 -0.97 -15.91 0.19
CA ASP A 145 -1.50 -15.81 -1.18
C ASP A 145 -0.42 -15.77 -2.29
N TYR A 146 0.84 -15.45 -1.94
CA TYR A 146 1.96 -15.46 -2.89
C TYR A 146 2.38 -16.86 -3.34
N ALA A 147 1.95 -17.92 -2.65
CA ALA A 147 2.14 -19.29 -3.12
C ALA A 147 1.50 -19.56 -4.50
N SER A 148 0.41 -18.86 -4.83
CA SER A 148 -0.27 -18.95 -6.13
C SER A 148 -0.15 -17.69 -7.00
N PHE A 149 0.23 -16.56 -6.41
CA PHE A 149 0.37 -15.29 -7.14
C PHE A 149 1.50 -15.37 -8.16
N HIS A 150 1.20 -15.12 -9.44
CA HIS A 150 2.12 -15.30 -10.57
C HIS A 150 2.85 -16.64 -10.57
N GLY A 151 2.13 -17.74 -10.23
CA GLY A 151 2.72 -19.07 -10.17
C GLY A 151 3.74 -19.27 -9.06
N GLY A 152 3.70 -18.46 -7.99
CA GLY A 152 4.64 -18.54 -6.87
C GLY A 152 5.99 -17.85 -7.12
N ARG A 153 6.14 -17.11 -8.22
CA ARG A 153 7.41 -16.46 -8.61
C ARG A 153 8.00 -15.56 -7.52
N PHE A 154 7.17 -14.94 -6.71
CA PHE A 154 7.59 -13.99 -5.68
C PHE A 154 7.46 -14.56 -4.26
N LEU A 155 7.34 -15.86 -4.12
CA LEU A 155 7.37 -16.54 -2.84
C LEU A 155 8.82 -16.88 -2.46
N TYR A 156 9.37 -16.14 -1.50
CA TYR A 156 10.76 -16.30 -1.09
C TYR A 156 10.87 -17.01 0.26
N SER A 157 11.95 -17.81 0.41
CA SER A 157 12.31 -18.48 1.67
C SER A 157 12.93 -17.50 2.66
N ASP A 158 13.11 -17.95 3.93
CA ASP A 158 13.80 -17.16 4.95
C ASP A 158 15.26 -16.92 4.56
N GLU A 159 15.93 -17.92 3.98
CA GLU A 159 17.32 -17.81 3.50
C GLU A 159 17.47 -16.75 2.42
N GLN A 160 16.51 -16.67 1.51
CA GLN A 160 16.52 -15.67 0.43
C GLN A 160 16.31 -14.26 1.01
N TYR A 161 15.39 -14.06 1.93
CA TYR A 161 15.20 -12.77 2.61
C TYR A 161 16.47 -12.38 3.40
N VAL A 162 17.04 -13.30 4.18
CA VAL A 162 18.27 -13.06 4.93
C VAL A 162 19.44 -12.69 4.00
N SER A 163 19.58 -13.39 2.87
CA SER A 163 20.62 -13.07 1.87
C SER A 163 20.47 -11.65 1.33
N VAL A 164 19.24 -11.24 1.00
CA VAL A 164 18.96 -9.90 0.50
C VAL A 164 19.20 -8.83 1.57
N ILE A 165 18.82 -9.08 2.85
CA ILE A 165 19.10 -8.17 3.97
C ILE A 165 20.61 -8.05 4.21
N ARG A 166 21.36 -9.14 4.17
CA ARG A 166 22.83 -9.10 4.27
C ARG A 166 23.48 -8.27 3.17
N SER A 167 22.97 -8.36 1.94
CA SER A 167 23.43 -7.52 0.84
C SER A 167 23.21 -6.02 1.11
N PHE A 168 22.08 -5.68 1.74
CA PHE A 168 21.83 -4.30 2.19
C PHE A 168 22.82 -3.86 3.28
N VAL A 169 23.10 -4.73 4.26
CA VAL A 169 24.08 -4.46 5.33
C VAL A 169 25.47 -4.23 4.74
N GLN A 170 25.89 -5.04 3.77
CA GLN A 170 27.16 -4.88 3.08
C GLN A 170 27.25 -3.57 2.26
N LEU A 171 26.13 -3.05 1.79
CA LEU A 171 26.05 -1.78 1.08
C LEU A 171 26.26 -0.57 2.02
N HIS A 172 26.01 -0.77 3.34
CA HIS A 172 26.10 0.29 4.36
C HIS A 172 27.01 -0.11 5.54
N PRO A 173 28.31 -0.41 5.31
CA PRO A 173 29.19 -1.02 6.30
C PRO A 173 29.46 -0.15 7.54
N ASP A 174 29.35 1.17 7.41
CA ASP A 174 29.63 2.14 8.49
C ASP A 174 28.36 2.58 9.23
N LYS A 175 27.22 1.90 9.04
CA LYS A 175 25.95 2.26 9.66
C LYS A 175 25.50 1.22 10.68
N GLU A 176 25.01 1.69 11.80
CA GLU A 176 24.20 0.87 12.70
C GLU A 176 22.83 0.65 12.04
N ILE A 177 22.50 -0.61 11.77
CA ILE A 177 21.31 -0.96 11.00
C ILE A 177 20.26 -1.61 11.92
N MET A 178 19.06 -1.01 11.88
CA MET A 178 17.87 -1.51 12.54
C MET A 178 16.96 -2.15 11.48
N VAL A 179 16.69 -3.45 11.59
CA VAL A 179 15.86 -4.19 10.63
C VAL A 179 14.48 -4.44 11.24
N TYR A 180 13.45 -3.81 10.68
CA TYR A 180 12.05 -4.02 11.07
C TYR A 180 11.40 -5.00 10.10
N VAL A 181 11.03 -6.19 10.60
CA VAL A 181 10.44 -7.25 9.78
C VAL A 181 8.93 -7.32 10.05
N CYS A 182 8.14 -6.87 9.08
CA CYS A 182 6.68 -6.98 9.08
C CYS A 182 6.24 -8.06 8.08
N GLY A 183 5.11 -8.70 8.31
CA GLY A 183 4.60 -9.69 7.36
C GLY A 183 3.32 -10.38 7.80
N ASN A 184 2.81 -11.23 6.92
CA ASN A 184 1.55 -11.94 7.13
C ASN A 184 1.73 -13.46 7.35
N ASP A 185 2.95 -13.90 7.64
CA ASP A 185 3.25 -15.30 7.92
C ASP A 185 3.32 -15.55 9.43
N PRO A 186 2.34 -16.25 10.01
CA PRO A 186 2.37 -16.55 11.46
C PRO A 186 3.47 -17.56 11.85
N ASN A 187 4.05 -18.26 10.87
CA ASN A 187 5.09 -19.28 11.08
C ASN A 187 6.50 -18.75 10.76
N LEU A 188 6.66 -17.43 10.68
CA LEU A 188 7.97 -16.83 10.43
C LEU A 188 8.98 -17.22 11.51
N ASN A 189 10.12 -17.77 11.11
CA ASN A 189 11.18 -18.18 12.03
C ASN A 189 12.01 -16.97 12.50
N ARG A 190 11.48 -16.23 13.47
CA ARG A 190 12.10 -14.99 14.00
C ARG A 190 13.51 -15.21 14.55
N ASP A 191 13.75 -16.35 15.20
CA ASP A 191 15.06 -16.65 15.78
C ASP A 191 16.10 -16.92 14.69
N TYR A 192 15.71 -17.51 13.58
CA TYR A 192 16.57 -17.67 12.42
C TYR A 192 17.06 -16.31 11.90
N TYR A 193 16.18 -15.33 11.76
CA TYR A 193 16.59 -13.98 11.32
C TYR A 193 17.57 -13.34 12.31
N ARG A 194 17.29 -13.40 13.62
CA ARG A 194 18.19 -12.85 14.65
C ARG A 194 19.56 -13.51 14.65
N GLN A 195 19.62 -14.83 14.47
CA GLN A 195 20.89 -15.59 14.40
C GLN A 195 21.67 -15.32 13.12
N GLN A 196 20.97 -15.13 12.00
CA GLN A 196 21.63 -14.95 10.70
C GLN A 196 22.01 -13.51 10.43
N LEU A 197 21.45 -12.53 11.11
CA LEU A 197 21.70 -11.11 10.98
C LEU A 197 22.42 -10.56 12.21
N ASP A 198 23.37 -11.33 12.74
CA ASP A 198 24.25 -10.88 13.82
C ASP A 198 24.97 -9.59 13.40
N GLY A 199 25.03 -8.60 14.30
CA GLY A 199 25.51 -7.25 14.00
C GLY A 199 24.41 -6.27 13.58
N CYS A 200 23.17 -6.72 13.41
CA CYS A 200 22.00 -5.87 13.26
C CYS A 200 21.01 -6.09 14.39
N GLU A 201 20.31 -5.05 14.81
CA GLU A 201 19.14 -5.25 15.67
C GLU A 201 17.93 -5.60 14.78
N VAL A 202 17.29 -6.76 15.07
CA VAL A 202 16.13 -7.24 14.27
C VAL A 202 14.87 -7.20 15.13
N VAL A 203 13.95 -6.36 14.77
CA VAL A 203 12.67 -6.10 15.45
C VAL A 203 11.53 -6.72 14.65
N PHE A 204 10.69 -7.49 15.34
CA PHE A 204 9.45 -8.06 14.80
C PHE A 204 8.27 -7.40 15.52
N PRO A 205 7.69 -6.34 14.99
CA PRO A 205 6.51 -5.72 15.58
C PRO A 205 5.32 -6.68 15.45
N ASP A 206 4.57 -6.85 16.54
CA ASP A 206 3.33 -7.63 16.54
C ASP A 206 2.14 -6.70 16.28
N GLY A 207 2.24 -5.95 15.17
CA GLY A 207 1.28 -4.93 14.79
C GLY A 207 0.13 -5.45 13.93
N ASN A 208 -0.89 -4.62 13.81
CA ASN A 208 -1.91 -4.78 12.78
C ASN A 208 -1.45 -4.17 11.45
N PRO A 209 -2.14 -4.42 10.32
CA PRO A 209 -1.71 -3.89 9.02
C PRO A 209 -1.54 -2.37 8.94
N GLY A 210 -2.27 -1.60 9.76
CA GLY A 210 -2.11 -0.14 9.83
C GLY A 210 -0.82 0.26 10.54
N GLU A 211 -0.52 -0.39 11.66
CA GLU A 211 0.72 -0.20 12.43
C GLU A 211 1.95 -0.63 11.62
N ASP A 212 1.89 -1.80 10.95
CA ASP A 212 2.96 -2.26 10.07
C ASP A 212 3.23 -1.25 8.93
N MET A 213 2.18 -0.75 8.28
CA MET A 213 2.32 0.24 7.21
C MET A 213 2.89 1.56 7.75
N CYS A 214 2.46 1.99 8.92
CA CYS A 214 2.98 3.18 9.59
C CYS A 214 4.48 3.00 9.89
N LEU A 215 4.86 1.91 10.53
CA LEU A 215 6.25 1.60 10.86
C LEU A 215 7.14 1.59 9.60
N LEU A 216 6.73 0.86 8.57
CA LEU A 216 7.46 0.82 7.30
C LEU A 216 7.60 2.20 6.67
N SER A 217 6.57 3.05 6.77
CA SER A 217 6.63 4.43 6.25
C SER A 217 7.62 5.34 7.00
N HIS A 218 8.07 4.93 8.20
CA HIS A 218 9.06 5.64 9.02
C HIS A 218 10.49 5.07 8.88
N CYS A 219 10.68 4.01 8.10
CA CYS A 219 12.02 3.53 7.75
C CYS A 219 12.73 4.46 6.77
N HIS A 220 14.02 4.22 6.54
CA HIS A 220 14.81 4.96 5.56
C HIS A 220 14.82 4.22 4.21
N TYR A 221 14.81 2.90 4.24
CA TYR A 221 14.77 2.02 3.07
C TYR A 221 13.72 0.93 3.30
N LEU A 222 13.16 0.44 2.20
CA LEU A 222 12.20 -0.67 2.21
C LEU A 222 12.68 -1.80 1.31
N ILE A 223 12.46 -3.03 1.74
CA ILE A 223 12.70 -4.25 0.96
C ILE A 223 11.48 -5.16 1.04
N GLY A 224 11.10 -5.81 -0.05
CA GLY A 224 10.06 -6.82 -0.06
C GLY A 224 9.78 -7.40 -1.43
N ALA A 225 8.99 -8.45 -1.48
CA ALA A 225 8.43 -8.93 -2.74
C ALA A 225 7.57 -7.82 -3.40
N PRO A 226 7.47 -7.78 -4.73
CA PRO A 226 6.59 -6.84 -5.43
C PRO A 226 5.18 -6.87 -4.86
N SER A 227 4.79 -5.83 -4.16
CA SER A 227 3.47 -5.75 -3.52
C SER A 227 2.99 -4.30 -3.40
N THR A 228 1.68 -4.13 -3.49
CA THR A 228 1.06 -2.81 -3.25
C THR A 228 1.23 -2.34 -1.81
N PHE A 229 1.48 -3.24 -0.85
CA PHE A 229 1.66 -2.89 0.56
C PHE A 229 2.95 -2.10 0.78
N THR A 230 4.10 -2.62 0.29
CA THR A 230 5.39 -1.92 0.36
C THR A 230 5.39 -0.66 -0.50
N LEU A 231 4.73 -0.70 -1.66
CA LEU A 231 4.56 0.45 -2.53
C LEU A 231 3.83 1.60 -1.81
N VAL A 232 2.70 1.32 -1.17
CA VAL A 232 1.95 2.34 -0.42
C VAL A 232 2.73 2.83 0.79
N ALA A 233 3.44 1.96 1.52
CA ALA A 233 4.31 2.39 2.61
C ALA A 233 5.38 3.37 2.11
N SER A 234 5.98 3.13 0.94
CA SER A 234 6.97 4.05 0.34
C SER A 234 6.35 5.40 -0.09
N MET A 235 5.06 5.44 -0.41
CA MET A 235 4.36 6.64 -0.89
C MET A 235 4.43 7.81 0.10
N TYR A 236 4.35 7.53 1.40
CA TYR A 236 4.25 8.57 2.44
C TYR A 236 5.41 9.55 2.44
N ARG A 237 6.62 9.06 2.21
CA ARG A 237 7.86 9.86 2.20
C ARG A 237 8.68 9.68 0.93
N ASN A 238 8.11 9.04 -0.09
CA ASN A 238 8.77 8.68 -1.34
C ASN A 238 10.06 7.85 -1.09
N LEU A 239 9.97 6.88 -0.16
CA LEU A 239 11.10 6.10 0.32
C LEU A 239 11.71 5.23 -0.78
N PRO A 240 13.04 5.04 -0.76
CA PRO A 240 13.70 4.03 -1.57
C PRO A 240 13.17 2.63 -1.24
N LEU A 241 12.63 1.96 -2.24
CA LEU A 241 12.05 0.62 -2.14
C LEU A 241 12.75 -0.32 -3.12
N TYR A 242 13.29 -1.42 -2.61
CA TYR A 242 13.82 -2.53 -3.39
C TYR A 242 12.77 -3.64 -3.49
N TRP A 243 12.18 -3.81 -4.66
CA TRP A 243 11.39 -5.00 -4.95
C TRP A 243 12.31 -6.16 -5.30
N ILE A 244 12.24 -7.23 -4.53
CA ILE A 244 12.96 -8.47 -4.81
C ILE A 244 12.30 -9.12 -6.02
N GLU A 245 12.89 -8.97 -7.20
CA GLU A 245 12.46 -9.66 -8.42
C GLU A 245 13.20 -10.99 -8.58
N ASP A 246 14.47 -10.98 -8.23
CA ASP A 246 15.35 -12.15 -8.17
C ASP A 246 16.32 -11.97 -6.97
N PRO A 247 16.22 -12.82 -5.92
CA PRO A 247 17.05 -12.70 -4.73
C PRO A 247 18.55 -13.01 -4.96
N ALA A 248 18.91 -13.58 -6.10
CA ALA A 248 20.29 -13.86 -6.47
C ALA A 248 21.03 -12.65 -7.11
N LEU A 249 20.28 -11.63 -7.51
CA LEU A 249 20.88 -10.45 -8.13
C LEU A 249 21.62 -9.58 -7.10
N PRO A 250 22.81 -9.04 -7.44
CA PRO A 250 23.55 -8.16 -6.54
C PRO A 250 22.73 -6.89 -6.25
N MET A 251 22.73 -6.48 -4.99
CA MET A 251 22.07 -5.24 -4.57
C MET A 251 22.98 -4.04 -4.84
N THR A 252 22.42 -2.98 -5.39
CA THR A 252 23.07 -1.68 -5.57
C THR A 252 22.09 -0.56 -5.25
N GLU A 253 22.57 0.64 -4.94
CA GLU A 253 21.72 1.80 -4.64
C GLU A 253 20.75 2.13 -5.79
N GLU A 254 21.17 1.98 -7.04
CA GLU A 254 20.37 2.29 -8.22
C GLU A 254 19.17 1.35 -8.39
N ARG A 255 19.16 0.21 -7.71
CA ARG A 255 18.01 -0.73 -7.72
C ARG A 255 16.89 -0.33 -6.77
N PHE A 256 17.18 0.53 -5.80
CA PHE A 256 16.15 1.15 -5.01
C PHE A 256 15.41 2.20 -5.85
N LYS A 257 14.11 2.05 -5.95
CA LYS A 257 13.26 2.99 -6.71
C LYS A 257 12.25 3.63 -5.76
N THR A 258 11.88 4.86 -6.06
CA THR A 258 10.87 5.58 -5.29
C THR A 258 9.46 5.17 -5.70
N PHE A 259 8.47 5.54 -4.89
CA PHE A 259 7.05 5.35 -5.21
C PHE A 259 6.69 5.87 -6.60
N ASP A 260 7.12 7.09 -6.94
CA ASP A 260 6.73 7.75 -8.19
C ASP A 260 7.17 6.96 -9.42
N TYR A 261 8.29 6.23 -9.34
CA TYR A 261 8.73 5.34 -10.40
C TYR A 261 7.96 4.02 -10.39
N LEU A 262 7.91 3.32 -9.23
CA LEU A 262 7.33 1.97 -9.13
C LEU A 262 5.81 1.96 -9.33
N PHE A 263 5.15 3.06 -9.00
CA PHE A 263 3.70 3.18 -9.08
C PHE A 263 3.15 2.94 -10.50
N GLN A 264 3.91 3.26 -11.53
CA GLN A 264 3.54 3.02 -12.93
C GLN A 264 3.89 1.60 -13.42
N HIS A 265 4.57 0.80 -12.57
CA HIS A 265 5.08 -0.54 -12.89
C HIS A 265 4.51 -1.63 -11.97
N ILE A 266 3.28 -1.44 -11.49
CA ILE A 266 2.59 -2.43 -10.63
C ILE A 266 2.27 -3.68 -11.48
N TYR A 267 2.59 -4.86 -10.93
CA TYR A 267 2.32 -6.16 -11.54
C TYR A 267 0.84 -6.54 -11.51
#